data_c959560554690ba4363796bb43fb0123
#
_entry.id   c959560554690ba4363796bb43fb0123
#
_cell.length_a   1.000
_cell.length_b   1.000
_cell.length_c   1.000
_cell.angle_alpha   90.00
_cell.angle_beta   90.00
_cell.angle_gamma   90.00
#
_symmetry.space_group_name_H-M   'P 1'
#
loop_
_entity.id
_entity.type
_entity.pdbx_description
1 polymer ?
#
loop_
_entity_poly.entity_id
_entity_poly.type
_entity_poly.pdbx_seq_one_letter_code
_entity_poly.pdbx_strand_id
1 'polypeptide(L)'
;MAEVGLRYDELDNQAAKEATLKTFIAFYIHQYRLKSLEIMGAKASNEVMGTINHVLKENSYHGAEELAEISERLCKPAYEEVLSELTDVKFNQEGQPIVPLEKLWQKEEQQLPKED
;
A
#
# COMPACT_ATOMS: atom_id res chain seq x y z
N MET A 1 -14.43 -22.97 -4.87
CA MET A 1 -13.64 -22.41 -5.98
C MET A 1 -12.86 -21.21 -5.49
N ALA A 2 -11.57 -21.18 -5.77
CA ALA A 2 -10.77 -20.05 -5.33
C ALA A 2 -11.19 -18.78 -6.06
N GLU A 3 -11.39 -17.73 -5.32
CA GLU A 3 -11.71 -16.45 -5.91
C GLU A 3 -10.48 -15.88 -6.59
N VAL A 4 -10.63 -15.53 -7.86
CA VAL A 4 -9.53 -14.92 -8.62
C VAL A 4 -9.62 -13.41 -8.41
N GLY A 5 -8.71 -12.88 -7.62
CA GLY A 5 -8.70 -11.46 -7.36
C GLY A 5 -8.24 -10.64 -8.55
N LEU A 6 -8.46 -9.34 -8.47
CA LEU A 6 -8.06 -8.39 -9.49
C LEU A 6 -6.88 -7.57 -8.96
N ARG A 7 -5.96 -7.23 -9.84
CA ARG A 7 -4.93 -6.25 -9.49
C ARG A 7 -5.56 -4.86 -9.49
N TYR A 8 -4.88 -3.91 -8.86
CA TYR A 8 -5.40 -2.55 -8.78
C TYR A 8 -5.74 -1.99 -10.16
N ASP A 9 -4.84 -2.18 -11.12
CA ASP A 9 -5.03 -1.66 -12.47
C ASP A 9 -6.13 -2.37 -13.26
N GLU A 10 -6.64 -3.49 -12.76
CA GLU A 10 -7.74 -4.22 -13.38
C GLU A 10 -9.11 -3.80 -12.84
N LEU A 11 -9.13 -2.97 -11.81
CA LEU A 11 -10.39 -2.48 -11.25
C LEU A 11 -11.03 -1.46 -12.19
N ASP A 12 -12.25 -1.72 -12.61
CA ASP A 12 -12.97 -0.85 -13.55
C ASP A 12 -13.76 0.25 -12.88
N ASN A 13 -14.13 0.01 -11.63
CA ASN A 13 -15.04 0.90 -10.91
C ASN A 13 -14.23 1.95 -10.15
N GLN A 14 -14.52 3.21 -10.38
CA GLN A 14 -13.82 4.30 -9.71
C GLN A 14 -13.98 4.24 -8.20
N ALA A 15 -15.18 3.88 -7.73
CA ALA A 15 -15.42 3.76 -6.28
C ALA A 15 -14.56 2.66 -5.68
N ALA A 16 -14.40 1.54 -6.41
CA ALA A 16 -13.53 0.45 -5.95
C ALA A 16 -12.08 0.89 -5.89
N LYS A 17 -11.61 1.62 -6.90
CA LYS A 17 -10.25 2.13 -6.91
C LYS A 17 -9.99 3.07 -5.74
N GLU A 18 -10.93 3.94 -5.45
CA GLU A 18 -10.81 4.86 -4.32
C GLU A 18 -10.79 4.12 -2.99
N ALA A 19 -11.64 3.10 -2.84
CA ALA A 19 -11.66 2.30 -1.63
C ALA A 19 -10.34 1.57 -1.43
N THR A 20 -9.81 0.99 -2.50
CA THR A 20 -8.51 0.32 -2.48
C THR A 20 -7.40 1.28 -2.08
N LEU A 21 -7.42 2.46 -2.69
CA LEU A 21 -6.40 3.46 -2.44
C LEU A 21 -6.39 3.90 -0.98
N LYS A 22 -7.57 4.17 -0.42
CA LYS A 22 -7.67 4.57 0.99
C LYS A 22 -7.17 3.50 1.94
N THR A 23 -7.54 2.25 1.68
CA THR A 23 -7.07 1.13 2.49
C THR A 23 -5.57 0.99 2.40
N PHE A 24 -5.03 1.10 1.19
CA PHE A 24 -3.60 0.97 0.98
C PHE A 24 -2.82 2.12 1.64
N ILE A 25 -3.30 3.34 1.51
CA ILE A 25 -2.61 4.49 2.09
C ILE A 25 -2.52 4.34 3.61
N ALA A 26 -3.60 3.93 4.26
CA ALA A 26 -3.59 3.71 5.69
C ALA A 26 -2.58 2.63 6.07
N PHE A 27 -2.52 1.55 5.30
CA PHE A 27 -1.56 0.48 5.52
C PHE A 27 -0.13 0.96 5.32
N TYR A 28 0.11 1.71 4.24
CA TYR A 28 1.45 2.24 3.95
C TYR A 28 1.95 3.13 5.08
N ILE A 29 1.12 4.03 5.56
CA ILE A 29 1.49 4.94 6.65
C ILE A 29 1.81 4.15 7.91
N HIS A 30 1.03 3.11 8.18
CA HIS A 30 1.28 2.26 9.35
C HIS A 30 2.66 1.60 9.23
N GLN A 31 2.97 1.04 8.06
CA GLN A 31 4.27 0.43 7.82
C GLN A 31 5.41 1.44 7.91
N TYR A 32 5.17 2.64 7.36
CA TYR A 32 6.17 3.71 7.42
C TYR A 32 6.50 4.07 8.88
N ARG A 33 5.48 4.19 9.73
CA ARG A 33 5.67 4.55 11.13
C ARG A 33 6.34 3.45 11.93
N LEU A 34 6.13 2.21 11.54
CA LEU A 34 6.81 1.07 12.16
C LEU A 34 8.22 0.88 11.61
N LYS A 35 8.62 1.66 10.62
CA LYS A 35 9.89 1.52 9.91
C LYS A 35 10.03 0.15 9.29
N SER A 36 8.93 -0.35 8.71
CA SER A 36 8.83 -1.70 8.15
C SER A 36 8.46 -1.67 6.68
N LEU A 37 9.18 -0.87 5.89
CA LEU A 37 8.92 -0.78 4.45
C LEU A 37 9.78 -1.71 3.61
N GLU A 38 10.51 -2.62 4.23
CA GLU A 38 11.41 -3.54 3.51
C GLU A 38 10.68 -4.40 2.50
N ILE A 39 9.54 -4.98 2.91
CA ILE A 39 8.76 -5.85 2.04
C ILE A 39 8.20 -5.05 0.87
N MET A 40 7.67 -3.86 1.17
CA MET A 40 7.16 -2.97 0.13
C MET A 40 8.27 -2.61 -0.85
N GLY A 41 9.46 -2.29 -0.34
CA GLY A 41 10.60 -1.92 -1.17
C GLY A 41 11.11 -3.06 -2.05
N ALA A 42 10.82 -4.31 -1.68
CA ALA A 42 11.16 -5.45 -2.52
C ALA A 42 10.16 -5.63 -3.67
N LYS A 43 8.98 -5.03 -3.57
CA LYS A 43 7.91 -5.21 -4.54
C LYS A 43 7.69 -4.00 -5.43
N ALA A 44 8.05 -2.82 -4.98
CA ALA A 44 7.74 -1.57 -5.68
C ALA A 44 8.99 -0.73 -5.86
N SER A 45 8.88 0.27 -6.73
CA SER A 45 9.99 1.17 -7.04
C SER A 45 10.39 1.99 -5.80
N ASN A 46 11.67 1.94 -5.46
CA ASN A 46 12.20 2.73 -4.35
C ASN A 46 12.13 4.23 -4.63
N GLU A 47 12.23 4.61 -5.90
CA GLU A 47 12.13 6.01 -6.29
C GLU A 47 10.74 6.56 -6.02
N VAL A 48 9.71 5.80 -6.39
CA VAL A 48 8.33 6.20 -6.15
C VAL A 48 8.03 6.21 -4.66
N MET A 49 8.50 5.19 -3.94
CA MET A 49 8.32 5.15 -2.49
C MET A 49 9.04 6.32 -1.81
N GLY A 50 10.18 6.71 -2.35
CA GLY A 50 10.90 7.87 -1.82
C GLY A 50 10.08 9.15 -1.89
N THR A 51 9.32 9.32 -2.98
CA THR A 51 8.41 10.45 -3.11
C THR A 51 7.35 10.44 -2.01
N ILE A 52 6.74 9.29 -1.77
CA ILE A 52 5.74 9.15 -0.72
C ILE A 52 6.36 9.40 0.65
N ASN A 53 7.51 8.78 0.91
CA ASN A 53 8.17 8.90 2.21
C ASN A 53 8.57 10.34 2.51
N HIS A 54 8.96 11.10 1.49
CA HIS A 54 9.29 12.50 1.66
C HIS A 54 8.05 13.31 2.13
N VAL A 55 6.91 13.07 1.50
CA VAL A 55 5.66 13.74 1.89
C VAL A 55 5.27 13.36 3.32
N LEU A 56 5.41 12.09 3.67
CA LEU A 56 5.08 11.63 5.01
C LEU A 56 6.00 12.26 6.06
N LYS A 57 7.28 12.35 5.73
CA LYS A 57 8.26 12.96 6.64
C LYS A 57 7.97 14.43 6.87
N GLU A 58 7.66 15.17 5.80
CA GLU A 58 7.37 16.58 5.89
C GLU A 58 6.11 16.89 6.69
N ASN A 59 5.22 15.93 6.80
CA ASN A 59 3.93 16.11 7.46
C ASN A 59 3.75 15.18 8.65
N SER A 60 4.85 14.69 9.22
CA SER A 60 4.81 13.65 10.26
C SER A 60 4.16 14.08 11.58
N TYR A 61 3.98 15.38 11.77
CA TYR A 61 3.35 15.89 12.98
C TYR A 61 1.82 15.73 12.98
N HIS A 62 1.23 15.32 11.86
CA HIS A 62 -0.21 15.06 11.78
C HIS A 62 -0.55 13.65 12.26
N GLY A 63 -1.78 13.46 12.74
CA GLY A 63 -2.27 12.13 13.05
C GLY A 63 -2.43 11.29 11.79
N ALA A 64 -2.65 9.98 11.97
CA ALA A 64 -2.70 9.04 10.84
C ALA A 64 -3.77 9.43 9.82
N GLU A 65 -4.97 9.81 10.28
CA GLU A 65 -6.06 10.15 9.36
C GLU A 65 -5.76 11.41 8.56
N GLU A 66 -5.24 12.43 9.22
CA GLU A 66 -4.87 13.66 8.54
C GLU A 66 -3.73 13.44 7.57
N LEU A 67 -2.74 12.64 8.00
CA LEU A 67 -1.60 12.32 7.16
C LEU A 67 -2.04 11.57 5.91
N ALA A 68 -3.00 10.66 6.04
CA ALA A 68 -3.55 9.93 4.90
C ALA A 68 -4.17 10.90 3.89
N GLU A 69 -4.98 11.85 4.37
CA GLU A 69 -5.62 12.81 3.48
C GLU A 69 -4.61 13.73 2.81
N ILE A 70 -3.63 14.21 3.57
CA ILE A 70 -2.61 15.12 3.03
C ILE A 70 -1.77 14.39 1.99
N SER A 71 -1.30 13.19 2.30
CA SER A 71 -0.43 12.47 1.39
C SER A 71 -1.18 11.99 0.15
N GLU A 72 -2.45 11.64 0.28
CA GLU A 72 -3.25 11.30 -0.90
C GLU A 72 -3.34 12.49 -1.85
N ARG A 73 -3.61 13.66 -1.31
CA ARG A 73 -3.75 14.86 -2.13
C ARG A 73 -2.44 15.23 -2.82
N LEU A 74 -1.32 15.09 -2.10
CA LEU A 74 -0.03 15.53 -2.61
C LEU A 74 0.67 14.52 -3.50
N CYS A 75 0.45 13.23 -3.28
CA CYS A 75 1.16 12.20 -4.05
C CYS A 75 0.30 11.00 -4.42
N LYS A 76 -0.97 11.26 -4.73
CA LYS A 76 -1.88 10.20 -5.18
C LYS A 76 -1.31 9.36 -6.32
N PRO A 77 -0.73 9.97 -7.39
CA PRO A 77 -0.18 9.16 -8.48
C PRO A 77 0.94 8.22 -8.02
N ALA A 78 1.74 8.63 -7.05
CA ALA A 78 2.79 7.78 -6.53
C ALA A 78 2.20 6.56 -5.81
N TYR A 79 1.16 6.76 -4.99
CA TYR A 79 0.47 5.65 -4.35
C TYR A 79 -0.13 4.69 -5.36
N GLU A 80 -0.74 5.24 -6.42
CA GLU A 80 -1.34 4.41 -7.46
C GLU A 80 -0.29 3.59 -8.19
N GLU A 81 0.88 4.18 -8.43
CA GLU A 81 1.96 3.46 -9.07
C GLU A 81 2.46 2.31 -8.23
N VAL A 82 2.64 2.54 -6.91
CA VAL A 82 3.04 1.46 -6.01
C VAL A 82 2.01 0.33 -6.03
N LEU A 83 0.72 0.69 -5.95
CA LEU A 83 -0.35 -0.32 -5.99
C LEU A 83 -0.30 -1.13 -7.28
N SER A 84 -0.04 -0.48 -8.41
CA SER A 84 0.00 -1.19 -9.68
C SER A 84 1.22 -2.11 -9.77
N GLU A 85 2.27 -1.82 -9.00
CA GLU A 85 3.47 -2.67 -8.95
C GLU A 85 3.31 -3.86 -7.99
N LEU A 86 2.29 -3.82 -7.12
CA LEU A 86 2.01 -4.91 -6.19
C LEU A 86 1.14 -5.97 -6.88
N THR A 87 1.72 -6.66 -7.85
CA THR A 87 0.96 -7.58 -8.71
C THR A 87 0.49 -8.83 -7.98
N ASP A 88 1.08 -9.15 -6.85
CA ASP A 88 0.68 -10.30 -6.05
C ASP A 88 -0.41 -9.97 -5.02
N VAL A 89 -0.78 -8.70 -4.90
CA VAL A 89 -1.87 -8.28 -4.03
C VAL A 89 -3.13 -8.16 -4.87
N LYS A 90 -4.18 -8.89 -4.48
CA LYS A 90 -5.42 -8.97 -5.24
C LYS A 90 -6.58 -8.38 -4.47
N PHE A 91 -7.53 -7.85 -5.20
CA PHE A 91 -8.70 -7.17 -4.63
C PHE A 91 -9.97 -7.76 -5.21
N ASN A 92 -11.08 -7.63 -4.50
CA ASN A 92 -12.37 -7.98 -5.06
C ASN A 92 -12.92 -6.81 -5.88
N GLN A 93 -14.10 -6.97 -6.46
CA GLN A 93 -14.68 -5.94 -7.32
C GLN A 93 -15.03 -4.66 -6.57
N GLU A 94 -15.11 -4.73 -5.26
CA GLU A 94 -15.39 -3.57 -4.42
C GLU A 94 -14.11 -2.88 -3.94
N GLY A 95 -12.96 -3.40 -4.33
CA GLY A 95 -11.68 -2.81 -3.98
C GLY A 95 -11.14 -3.22 -2.63
N GLN A 96 -11.69 -4.28 -2.03
CA GLN A 96 -11.19 -4.79 -0.76
C GLN A 96 -10.18 -5.89 -1.02
N PRO A 97 -9.08 -5.94 -0.25
CA PRO A 97 -8.10 -7.01 -0.41
C PRO A 97 -8.73 -8.38 -0.15
N ILE A 98 -8.45 -9.34 -1.04
CA ILE A 98 -8.92 -10.72 -0.86
C ILE A 98 -8.33 -11.31 0.41
N VAL A 99 -7.03 -11.05 0.63
CA VAL A 99 -6.36 -11.39 1.88
C VAL A 99 -5.96 -10.09 2.53
N PRO A 100 -6.26 -9.86 3.81
CA PRO A 100 -5.88 -8.62 4.47
C PRO A 100 -4.39 -8.34 4.30
N LEU A 101 -4.06 -7.07 4.06
CA LEU A 101 -2.67 -6.68 3.78
C LEU A 101 -1.74 -7.07 4.92
N GLU A 102 -2.18 -6.92 6.16
CA GLU A 102 -1.37 -7.29 7.31
C GLU A 102 -1.00 -8.77 7.30
N LYS A 103 -1.93 -9.62 6.88
CA LYS A 103 -1.66 -11.06 6.81
C LYS A 103 -0.67 -11.39 5.71
N LEU A 104 -0.80 -10.73 4.56
CA LEU A 104 0.15 -10.92 3.47
C LEU A 104 1.55 -10.51 3.91
N TRP A 105 1.66 -9.39 4.61
CA TRP A 105 2.96 -8.91 5.07
C TRP A 105 3.56 -9.80 6.15
N GLN A 106 2.73 -10.31 7.07
CA GLN A 106 3.21 -11.25 8.07
C GLN A 106 3.77 -12.52 7.43
N LYS A 107 3.09 -13.00 6.40
CA LYS A 107 3.56 -14.18 5.67
C LYS A 107 4.91 -13.91 5.00
N GLU A 108 5.05 -12.74 4.38
CA GLU A 108 6.30 -12.35 3.74
C GLU A 108 7.41 -12.19 4.76
N GLU A 109 7.11 -11.61 5.93
CA GLU A 109 8.10 -11.45 6.99
C GLU A 109 8.63 -12.79 7.48
N GLN A 110 7.77 -13.80 7.54
CA GLN A 110 8.17 -15.13 7.95
C GLN A 110 9.09 -15.80 6.95
N GLN A 111 9.07 -15.34 5.70
CA GLN A 111 9.91 -15.88 4.64
C GLN A 111 11.23 -15.15 4.48
N LEU A 112 11.40 -14.01 5.16
CA LEU A 112 12.64 -13.26 5.09
C LEU A 112 13.73 -13.99 5.86
N PRO A 113 14.97 -13.97 5.35
CA PRO A 113 16.08 -14.56 6.09
C PRO A 113 16.26 -13.83 7.43
N LYS A 114 16.44 -14.62 8.47
CA LYS A 114 16.72 -14.04 9.76
C LYS A 114 18.22 -13.88 9.92
N GLU A 115 18.63 -12.68 10.27
CA GLU A 115 20.02 -12.43 10.57
C GLU A 115 20.22 -12.63 12.07
N ASP A 116 21.18 -13.41 12.40
CA ASP A 116 21.54 -13.63 13.80
C ASP A 116 22.63 -12.69 14.24
#